data_ada85725925b56007f09f18dc8ac232e
#
_entry.id   ada85725925b56007f09f18dc8ac232e
#
_cell.length_a   1.000
_cell.length_b   1.000
_cell.length_c   1.000
_cell.angle_alpha   90.00
_cell.angle_beta   90.00
_cell.angle_gamma   90.00
#
_symmetry.space_group_name_H-M   'P 1'
#
loop_
_entity.id
_entity.type
_entity.pdbx_description
1 polymer ?
#
loop_
_entity_poly.entity_id
_entity_poly.type
_entity_poly.pdbx_seq_one_letter_code
_entity_poly.pdbx_strand_id
1 'polypeptide(L)'
;MLFRSGEQDLEVYSDFAASLTVLTTVLNDQYEGRATSDAGAKACTINQPWPIIKGESDMTYRSGSDEFGTILYGDNPSRNYKVGDKLEVIVSHCDPVVNLYDQMYAIRGDKVEAVWPISARGMSA
;
A
#
# COMPACT_ATOMS: atom_id res chain seq x y z
N MET A 1 8.24 -11.60 -5.71
CA MET A 1 6.92 -11.04 -5.33
C MET A 1 6.22 -12.06 -4.45
N LEU A 2 5.97 -11.73 -3.20
CA LEU A 2 5.28 -12.61 -2.26
C LEU A 2 3.80 -12.25 -2.27
N PHE A 3 2.96 -13.16 -2.77
CA PHE A 3 1.52 -13.12 -2.54
C PHE A 3 1.24 -13.87 -1.23
N ARG A 4 0.76 -13.17 -0.20
CA ARG A 4 0.09 -13.83 0.90
C ARG A 4 -1.34 -14.13 0.49
N SER A 5 -1.61 -15.33 -0.01
CA SER A 5 -2.96 -15.89 0.05
C SER A 5 -3.19 -16.38 1.48
N GLY A 6 -4.35 -16.03 2.08
CA GLY A 6 -4.66 -16.33 3.46
C GLY A 6 -4.51 -17.79 3.83
N GLU A 7 -4.14 -18.00 5.06
CA GLU A 7 -4.25 -19.20 5.88
C GLU A 7 -4.10 -20.54 5.19
N GLN A 8 -2.87 -20.93 4.91
CA GLN A 8 -2.37 -22.30 5.00
C GLN A 8 -0.85 -22.23 5.05
N ASP A 9 -0.23 -23.06 5.89
CA ASP A 9 1.22 -23.21 6.13
C ASP A 9 2.04 -23.32 4.86
N LEU A 10 2.20 -22.20 4.15
CA LEU A 10 3.21 -22.08 3.12
C LEU A 10 4.46 -21.56 3.83
N GLU A 11 5.55 -22.30 3.74
CA GLU A 11 6.88 -21.82 4.10
C GLU A 11 7.02 -20.39 3.54
N VAL A 12 7.10 -19.42 4.45
CA VAL A 12 7.25 -18.03 4.05
C VAL A 12 8.63 -17.90 3.45
N TYR A 13 8.71 -17.80 2.13
CA TYR A 13 9.94 -17.49 1.43
C TYR A 13 10.46 -16.14 1.97
N SER A 14 11.53 -16.20 2.74
CA SER A 14 12.18 -15.03 3.35
C SER A 14 13.29 -14.43 2.49
N ASP A 15 13.60 -15.05 1.36
CA ASP A 15 14.71 -14.64 0.50
C ASP A 15 14.49 -13.31 -0.23
N PHE A 16 13.23 -12.88 -0.36
CA PHE A 16 12.87 -11.65 -1.02
C PHE A 16 11.93 -10.80 -0.16
N ALA A 17 12.30 -9.54 0.04
CA ALA A 17 11.42 -8.55 0.67
C ALA A 17 10.44 -7.96 -0.34
N ALA A 18 9.23 -7.59 0.13
CA ALA A 18 8.31 -6.81 -0.67
C ALA A 18 8.93 -5.45 -1.00
N SER A 19 9.07 -5.13 -2.28
CA SER A 19 9.75 -3.92 -2.76
C SER A 19 8.82 -2.91 -3.42
N LEU A 20 7.66 -3.35 -3.93
CA LEU A 20 6.69 -2.46 -4.54
C LEU A 20 5.71 -1.94 -3.48
N THR A 21 5.71 -0.63 -3.30
CA THR A 21 4.79 0.05 -2.37
C THR A 21 4.15 1.26 -3.03
N VAL A 22 3.01 1.68 -2.48
CA VAL A 22 2.38 2.96 -2.76
C VAL A 22 2.61 3.85 -1.55
N LEU A 23 3.22 5.02 -1.77
CA LEU A 23 3.35 6.06 -0.75
C LEU A 23 2.05 6.84 -0.66
N THR A 24 1.49 6.95 0.53
CA THR A 24 0.24 7.67 0.79
C THR A 24 0.38 8.60 1.99
N THR A 25 -0.47 9.62 2.03
CA THR A 25 -0.50 10.64 3.09
C THR A 25 -1.82 10.60 3.83
N VAL A 26 -1.77 10.73 5.14
CA VAL A 26 -2.96 10.81 5.99
C VAL A 26 -3.64 12.17 5.83
N LEU A 27 -4.92 12.15 5.50
CA LEU A 27 -5.74 13.35 5.28
C LEU A 27 -6.71 13.64 6.43
N ASN A 28 -7.09 12.63 7.21
CA ASN A 28 -8.02 12.79 8.32
C ASN A 28 -7.71 11.79 9.44
N ASP A 29 -7.64 12.28 10.67
CA ASP A 29 -7.38 11.51 11.90
C ASP A 29 -8.42 11.78 13.01
N GLN A 30 -9.58 12.35 12.68
CA GLN A 30 -10.57 12.81 13.66
C GLN A 30 -11.44 11.68 14.23
N TYR A 31 -11.42 10.50 13.63
CA TYR A 31 -12.24 9.38 14.07
C TYR A 31 -11.43 8.41 14.92
N GLU A 32 -12.03 7.99 16.05
CA GLU A 32 -11.45 6.96 16.89
C GLU A 32 -11.33 5.62 16.12
N GLY A 33 -10.22 4.93 16.31
CA GLY A 33 -9.96 3.61 15.71
C GLY A 33 -9.62 3.61 14.22
N ARG A 34 -9.54 4.79 13.57
CA ARG A 34 -9.20 4.86 12.14
C ARG A 34 -8.59 6.18 11.70
N ALA A 35 -7.87 6.15 10.60
CA ALA A 35 -7.46 7.32 9.84
C ALA A 35 -7.81 7.15 8.36
N THR A 36 -7.81 8.24 7.61
CA THR A 36 -8.07 8.27 6.17
C THR A 36 -6.85 8.78 5.43
N SER A 37 -6.49 8.13 4.34
CA SER A 37 -5.38 8.53 3.48
C SER A 37 -5.84 8.81 2.04
N ASP A 38 -4.95 9.37 1.22
CA ASP A 38 -5.18 9.73 -0.19
C ASP A 38 -4.99 8.58 -1.19
N ALA A 39 -4.95 7.32 -0.74
CA ALA A 39 -4.78 6.17 -1.64
C ALA A 39 -5.98 5.22 -1.61
N GLY A 40 -7.00 5.53 -2.37
CA GLY A 40 -8.16 4.69 -2.61
C GLY A 40 -7.97 3.68 -3.74
N ALA A 41 -9.08 3.28 -4.37
CA ALA A 41 -9.09 2.30 -5.46
C ALA A 41 -8.26 2.74 -6.67
N LYS A 42 -8.22 4.04 -6.96
CA LYS A 42 -7.43 4.62 -8.05
C LYS A 42 -5.91 4.63 -7.79
N ALA A 43 -5.48 4.33 -6.57
CA ALA A 43 -4.06 4.25 -6.20
C ALA A 43 -3.61 2.82 -5.90
N CYS A 44 -4.46 2.03 -5.20
CA CYS A 44 -4.11 0.69 -4.72
C CYS A 44 -5.00 -0.43 -5.25
N THR A 45 -6.00 -0.11 -6.10
CA THR A 45 -7.05 -1.04 -6.55
C THR A 45 -7.93 -1.55 -5.40
N ILE A 46 -8.84 -2.49 -5.70
CA ILE A 46 -9.73 -3.14 -4.71
C ILE A 46 -9.51 -4.65 -4.64
N ASN A 47 -8.36 -5.12 -5.11
CA ASN A 47 -8.04 -6.54 -5.15
C ASN A 47 -7.86 -7.11 -3.75
N GLN A 48 -8.25 -8.38 -3.60
CA GLN A 48 -8.02 -9.15 -2.38
C GLN A 48 -6.74 -10.00 -2.52
N PRO A 49 -6.03 -10.27 -1.42
CA PRO A 49 -6.24 -9.70 -0.06
C PRO A 49 -6.03 -8.18 -0.05
N TRP A 50 -6.49 -7.50 1.01
CA TRP A 50 -6.25 -6.07 1.16
C TRP A 50 -4.75 -5.75 1.24
N PRO A 51 -4.32 -4.56 0.80
CA PRO A 51 -2.95 -4.10 0.95
C PRO A 51 -2.50 -4.12 2.42
N ILE A 52 -1.20 -4.23 2.65
CA ILE A 52 -0.59 -4.27 3.98
C ILE A 52 0.16 -2.96 4.23
N ILE A 53 -0.05 -2.36 5.40
CA ILE A 53 0.75 -1.20 5.81
C ILE A 53 2.14 -1.70 6.19
N LYS A 54 3.16 -1.19 5.54
CA LYS A 54 4.54 -1.60 5.76
C LYS A 54 5.00 -1.23 7.17
N GLY A 55 5.45 -2.23 7.91
CA GLY A 55 5.93 -2.05 9.28
C GLY A 55 4.84 -2.07 10.37
N GLU A 56 3.57 -2.21 10.00
CA GLU A 56 2.45 -2.25 10.94
C GLU A 56 1.73 -3.60 10.86
N SER A 57 1.76 -4.36 11.96
CA SER A 57 1.18 -5.71 12.01
C SER A 57 -0.26 -5.76 12.53
N ASP A 58 -0.67 -4.74 13.28
CA ASP A 58 -1.96 -4.65 13.96
C ASP A 58 -2.90 -3.59 13.35
N MET A 59 -2.60 -3.19 12.13
CA MET A 59 -3.42 -2.28 11.35
C MET A 59 -3.86 -2.92 10.03
N THR A 60 -5.06 -2.57 9.58
CA THR A 60 -5.59 -3.03 8.30
C THR A 60 -5.79 -1.83 7.38
N TYR A 61 -5.33 -1.96 6.14
CA TYR A 61 -5.58 -0.97 5.09
C TYR A 61 -6.71 -1.44 4.18
N ARG A 62 -7.61 -0.52 3.82
CA ARG A 62 -8.68 -0.77 2.84
C ARG A 62 -8.81 0.40 1.89
N SER A 63 -8.99 0.12 0.61
CA SER A 63 -9.44 1.12 -0.36
C SER A 63 -10.92 1.42 -0.08
N GLY A 64 -11.19 2.41 0.74
CA GLY A 64 -12.54 2.73 1.23
C GLY A 64 -13.44 3.41 0.20
N SER A 65 -12.84 4.01 -0.86
CA SER A 65 -13.51 4.67 -1.97
C SER A 65 -12.56 4.78 -3.16
N ASP A 66 -12.96 5.49 -4.19
CA ASP A 66 -12.11 5.74 -5.37
C ASP A 66 -10.85 6.51 -5.01
N GLU A 67 -10.98 7.57 -4.21
CA GLU A 67 -9.88 8.48 -3.88
C GLU A 67 -9.23 8.20 -2.53
N PHE A 68 -9.98 7.61 -1.58
CA PHE A 68 -9.55 7.51 -0.19
C PHE A 68 -9.33 6.08 0.28
N GLY A 69 -8.22 5.89 1.00
CA GLY A 69 -7.95 4.67 1.75
C GLY A 69 -8.30 4.85 3.23
N THR A 70 -8.64 3.75 3.89
CA THR A 70 -8.92 3.73 5.32
C THR A 70 -7.88 2.86 6.01
N ILE A 71 -7.24 3.43 7.02
CA ILE A 71 -6.38 2.75 7.99
C ILE A 71 -7.26 2.40 9.17
N LEU A 72 -7.44 1.11 9.46
CA LEU A 72 -8.16 0.63 10.63
C LEU A 72 -7.14 0.20 11.69
N TYR A 73 -7.24 0.76 12.87
CA TYR A 73 -6.41 0.38 13.99
C TYR A 73 -6.93 -0.90 14.65
N GLY A 74 -6.02 -1.80 15.02
CA GLY A 74 -6.33 -2.92 15.90
C GLY A 74 -6.45 -2.50 17.37
N ASP A 75 -6.54 -3.49 18.25
CA ASP A 75 -6.77 -3.26 19.69
C ASP A 75 -5.59 -2.53 20.38
N ASN A 76 -4.36 -2.76 19.90
CA ASN A 76 -3.15 -2.16 20.45
C ASN A 76 -2.26 -1.58 19.35
N PRO A 77 -2.69 -0.49 18.69
CA PRO A 77 -1.95 0.05 17.57
C PRO A 77 -0.57 0.57 18.03
N SER A 78 0.46 0.23 17.25
CA SER A 78 1.84 0.68 17.49
C SER A 78 1.97 2.21 17.49
N ARG A 79 1.06 2.88 16.78
CA ARG A 79 0.96 4.34 16.68
C ARG A 79 -0.44 4.77 16.24
N ASN A 80 -0.75 6.04 16.48
CA ASN A 80 -1.90 6.72 15.87
C ASN A 80 -1.38 7.71 14.82
N TYR A 81 -1.78 7.52 13.59
CA TYR A 81 -1.43 8.40 12.49
C TYR A 81 -2.10 9.78 12.64
N LYS A 82 -1.39 10.83 12.23
CA LYS A 82 -1.86 12.22 12.21
C LYS A 82 -1.93 12.75 10.79
N VAL A 83 -2.77 13.75 10.58
CA VAL A 83 -2.84 14.46 9.28
C VAL A 83 -1.45 14.91 8.86
N GLY A 84 -1.05 14.57 7.63
CA GLY A 84 0.26 14.84 7.06
C GLY A 84 1.28 13.74 7.25
N ASP A 85 1.03 12.73 8.09
CA ASP A 85 1.89 11.55 8.18
C ASP A 85 1.88 10.79 6.86
N LYS A 86 3.05 10.22 6.53
CA LYS A 86 3.23 9.39 5.35
C LYS A 86 3.44 7.94 5.75
N LEU A 87 2.89 7.05 4.95
CA LEU A 87 3.06 5.62 5.11
C LEU A 87 3.20 4.94 3.75
N GLU A 88 3.84 3.78 3.76
CA GLU A 88 3.95 2.92 2.59
C GLU A 88 2.96 1.77 2.71
N VAL A 89 2.25 1.51 1.62
CA VAL A 89 1.32 0.39 1.50
C VAL A 89 1.90 -0.63 0.54
N ILE A 90 2.10 -1.86 1.00
CA ILE A 90 2.50 -2.99 0.17
C ILE A 90 1.25 -3.45 -0.58
N VAL A 91 1.29 -3.36 -1.90
CA VAL A 91 0.14 -3.69 -2.73
C VAL A 91 -0.11 -5.21 -2.78
N SER A 92 -1.37 -5.60 -2.80
CA SER A 92 -1.76 -7.02 -2.84
C SER A 92 -1.57 -7.66 -4.20
N HIS A 93 -1.76 -6.88 -5.28
CA HIS A 93 -1.65 -7.32 -6.66
C HIS A 93 -0.97 -6.23 -7.48
N CYS A 94 0.24 -6.48 -7.92
CA CYS A 94 1.07 -5.44 -8.54
C CYS A 94 0.59 -5.04 -9.94
N ASP A 95 0.12 -5.98 -10.76
CA ASP A 95 -0.17 -5.74 -12.16
C ASP A 95 -1.21 -4.62 -12.36
N PRO A 96 -2.41 -4.68 -11.74
CA PRO A 96 -3.38 -3.61 -11.89
C PRO A 96 -2.92 -2.30 -11.23
N VAL A 97 -2.12 -2.37 -10.15
CA VAL A 97 -1.60 -1.16 -9.48
C VAL A 97 -0.56 -0.47 -10.35
N VAL A 98 0.39 -1.21 -10.90
CA VAL A 98 1.41 -0.63 -11.81
C VAL A 98 0.75 0.06 -13.00
N ASN A 99 -0.33 -0.50 -13.52
CA ASN A 99 -1.08 0.12 -14.64
C ASN A 99 -1.75 1.46 -14.31
N LEU A 100 -1.91 1.82 -13.03
CA LEU A 100 -2.48 3.10 -12.60
C LEU A 100 -1.49 4.27 -12.66
N TYR A 101 -0.19 3.99 -12.75
CA TYR A 101 0.87 5.00 -12.62
C TYR A 101 1.64 5.19 -13.92
N ASP A 102 2.14 6.40 -14.14
CA ASP A 102 2.99 6.73 -15.30
C ASP A 102 4.44 6.31 -15.08
N GLN A 103 4.88 6.27 -13.82
CA GLN A 103 6.28 6.02 -13.47
C GLN A 103 6.43 5.41 -12.09
N MET A 104 7.57 4.75 -11.86
CA MET A 104 8.01 4.23 -10.57
C MET A 104 9.27 4.95 -10.12
N TYR A 105 9.41 5.15 -8.82
CA TYR A 105 10.59 5.73 -8.17
C TYR A 105 11.38 4.63 -7.50
N ALA A 106 12.63 4.43 -7.94
CA ALA A 106 13.56 3.54 -7.25
C ALA A 106 14.18 4.28 -6.06
N ILE A 107 13.93 3.77 -4.84
CA ILE A 107 14.34 4.42 -3.61
C ILE A 107 15.32 3.53 -2.85
N ARG A 108 16.41 4.12 -2.39
CA ARG A 108 17.35 3.48 -1.46
C ARG A 108 17.54 4.36 -0.23
N GLY A 109 17.13 3.83 0.94
CA GLY A 109 17.03 4.64 2.15
C GLY A 109 16.01 5.75 1.97
N ASP A 110 16.43 7.00 2.02
CA ASP A 110 15.62 8.21 1.86
C ASP A 110 15.84 8.94 0.52
N LYS A 111 16.58 8.31 -0.41
CA LYS A 111 16.95 8.92 -1.70
C LYS A 111 16.29 8.22 -2.87
N VAL A 112 15.79 9.02 -3.81
CA VAL A 112 15.39 8.54 -5.13
C VAL A 112 16.65 8.36 -5.98
N GLU A 113 16.95 7.11 -6.36
CA GLU A 113 18.10 6.78 -7.21
C GLU A 113 17.77 6.82 -8.70
N ALA A 114 16.53 6.48 -9.05
CA ALA A 114 16.08 6.49 -10.44
C ALA A 114 14.57 6.68 -10.54
N VAL A 115 14.12 7.14 -11.69
CA VAL A 115 12.71 7.20 -12.06
C VAL A 115 12.52 6.40 -13.34
N TRP A 116 11.64 5.40 -13.30
CA TRP A 116 11.39 4.51 -14.42
C TRP A 116 10.00 4.75 -15.01
N PRO A 117 9.89 5.08 -16.30
CA PRO A 117 8.58 5.17 -16.95
C PRO A 117 7.96 3.78 -17.09
N ILE A 118 6.65 3.71 -16.93
CA ILE A 118 5.87 2.48 -17.15
C ILE A 118 5.35 2.52 -18.59
N SER A 119 6.19 2.08 -19.52
CA SER A 119 5.97 2.24 -20.97
C SER A 119 4.77 1.44 -21.51
N ALA A 120 4.39 0.35 -20.87
CA ALA A 120 3.27 -0.50 -21.28
C ALA A 120 1.94 -0.15 -20.58
N ARG A 121 1.91 0.91 -19.79
CA ARG A 121 0.71 1.37 -19.09
C ARG A 121 -0.43 1.67 -20.07
N GLY A 122 -1.62 1.12 -19.79
CA GLY A 122 -2.82 1.35 -20.59
C GLY A 122 -2.83 0.67 -21.98
N MET A 123 -1.82 -0.16 -22.26
CA MET A 123 -1.66 -0.84 -23.55
C MET A 123 -2.27 -2.24 -23.55
N SER A 124 -3.31 -2.46 -22.76
CA SER A 124 -4.04 -3.72 -22.80
C SER A 124 -4.92 -3.72 -24.07
N ALA A 125 -4.58 -4.59 -24.99
CA ALA A 125 -5.31 -4.80 -26.25
C ALA A 125 -6.15 -6.06 -26.18
#